data_f7d55b0844fd8db502d290aa2d14cdf3
#
_entry.id   f7d55b0844fd8db502d290aa2d14cdf3
#
_cell.length_a   1.000
_cell.length_b   1.000
_cell.length_c   1.000
_cell.angle_alpha   90.00
_cell.angle_beta   90.00
_cell.angle_gamma   90.00
#
_symmetry.space_group_name_H-M   'P 1'
#
loop_
_entity.id
_entity.type
_entity.pdbx_description
1 polymer ?
#
loop_
_entity_poly.entity_id
_entity_poly.type
_entity_poly.pdbx_seq_one_letter_code
_entity_poly.pdbx_strand_id
1 'polypeptide(L)'
;QMCIRDSEGSLSTAIGYASASQKLNFIVIGDLSFFYDMNALWNGNLHNNLRILLLNNGGGEIFQALPGFKMNERTHRYVTASHQTSAEGWATERGFSYSAVHNAEELAAAMSAFTQTEQPSEHPLFMEVFTDKAEDVRLLKEYYHQLKNSSQAQNI
;
A
#
# COMPACT_ATOMS: atom_id res chain seq x y z
N GLN A 1 3.54 -13.07 8.84
CA GLN A 1 4.24 -13.25 7.55
C GLN A 1 5.41 -12.29 7.51
N MET A 2 6.58 -12.83 7.25
CA MET A 2 7.81 -12.05 7.22
C MET A 2 7.89 -11.35 5.86
N CYS A 3 7.64 -10.04 5.82
CA CYS A 3 7.93 -9.24 4.63
C CYS A 3 9.44 -9.14 4.47
N ILE A 4 9.98 -9.99 3.64
CA ILE A 4 11.35 -9.86 3.21
C ILE A 4 11.32 -8.98 1.98
N ARG A 5 11.51 -7.69 2.18
CA ARG A 5 12.10 -6.73 1.25
C ARG A 5 11.87 -6.87 -0.25
N ASP A 6 10.83 -7.50 -0.68
CA ASP A 6 10.67 -7.74 -2.10
C ASP A 6 9.65 -6.76 -2.64
N SER A 7 10.11 -5.88 -3.50
CA SER A 7 9.23 -5.08 -4.34
C SER A 7 8.43 -5.96 -5.28
N GLU A 8 8.79 -7.24 -5.37
CA GLU A 8 8.22 -8.22 -6.29
C GLU A 8 7.65 -9.41 -5.52
N GLY A 9 6.55 -9.98 -6.03
CA GLY A 9 5.96 -11.21 -5.50
C GLY A 9 5.08 -11.06 -4.26
N SER A 10 5.01 -9.89 -3.63
CA SER A 10 4.16 -9.69 -2.45
C SER A 10 2.68 -9.76 -2.81
N LEU A 11 2.28 -9.10 -3.88
CA LEU A 11 0.91 -9.12 -4.37
C LEU A 11 0.54 -10.52 -4.88
N SER A 12 1.40 -11.14 -5.68
CA SER A 12 1.21 -12.51 -6.19
C SER A 12 1.02 -13.52 -5.07
N THR A 13 1.82 -13.43 -4.00
CA THR A 13 1.70 -14.28 -2.82
C THR A 13 0.36 -14.08 -2.11
N ALA A 14 -0.05 -12.82 -1.92
CA ALA A 14 -1.30 -12.49 -1.26
C ALA A 14 -2.52 -12.93 -2.07
N ILE A 15 -2.48 -12.76 -3.40
CA ILE A 15 -3.53 -13.22 -4.31
C ILE A 15 -3.64 -14.75 -4.30
N GLY A 16 -2.49 -15.46 -4.35
CA GLY A 16 -2.48 -16.93 -4.27
C GLY A 16 -3.08 -17.43 -2.96
N TYR A 17 -2.79 -16.77 -1.83
CA TYR A 17 -3.42 -17.10 -0.55
C TYR A 17 -4.92 -16.82 -0.56
N ALA A 18 -5.34 -15.66 -1.08
CA ALA A 18 -6.76 -15.27 -1.13
C ALA A 18 -7.60 -16.22 -1.98
N SER A 19 -7.04 -16.71 -3.11
CA SER A 19 -7.73 -17.67 -3.99
C SER A 19 -8.01 -19.02 -3.30
N ALA A 20 -7.16 -19.43 -2.36
CA ALA A 20 -7.32 -20.66 -1.60
C ALA A 20 -8.12 -20.46 -0.29
N SER A 21 -8.44 -19.22 0.07
CA SER A 21 -9.09 -18.86 1.34
C SER A 21 -10.58 -18.61 1.16
N GLN A 22 -11.40 -19.13 2.09
CA GLN A 22 -12.81 -18.79 2.20
C GLN A 22 -13.05 -17.54 3.07
N LYS A 23 -11.99 -16.99 3.68
CA LYS A 23 -12.08 -15.82 4.55
C LYS A 23 -11.89 -14.55 3.75
N LEU A 24 -12.35 -13.42 4.30
CA LEU A 24 -12.04 -12.11 3.80
C LEU A 24 -10.54 -11.83 3.99
N ASN A 25 -9.89 -11.37 2.92
CA ASN A 25 -8.45 -11.14 2.87
C ASN A 25 -8.18 -9.66 2.65
N PHE A 26 -7.42 -9.05 3.56
CA PHE A 26 -6.96 -7.67 3.46
C PHE A 26 -5.48 -7.65 3.08
N ILE A 27 -5.17 -6.89 2.04
CA ILE A 27 -3.82 -6.64 1.56
C ILE A 27 -3.55 -5.16 1.70
N VAL A 28 -2.48 -4.80 2.45
CA VAL A 28 -1.96 -3.43 2.48
C VAL A 28 -0.62 -3.46 1.76
N ILE A 29 -0.48 -2.64 0.72
CA ILE A 29 0.68 -2.67 -0.16
C ILE A 29 1.06 -1.25 -0.60
N GLY A 30 2.36 -0.99 -0.75
CA GLY A 30 2.86 0.26 -1.31
C GLY A 30 2.82 0.24 -2.85
N ASP A 31 2.87 1.43 -3.45
CA ASP A 31 2.75 1.64 -4.88
C ASP A 31 3.80 0.89 -5.71
N LEU A 32 5.07 0.99 -5.39
CA LEU A 32 6.11 0.29 -6.15
C LEU A 32 5.94 -1.23 -6.04
N SER A 33 5.65 -1.76 -4.86
CA SER A 33 5.41 -3.19 -4.69
C SER A 33 4.19 -3.67 -5.47
N PHE A 34 3.17 -2.82 -5.57
CA PHE A 34 2.00 -3.11 -6.39
C PHE A 34 2.34 -3.07 -7.89
N PHE A 35 2.93 -1.97 -8.38
CA PHE A 35 3.19 -1.81 -9.83
C PHE A 35 4.20 -2.80 -10.37
N TYR A 36 5.19 -3.22 -9.58
CA TYR A 36 6.14 -4.27 -10.00
C TYR A 36 5.50 -5.66 -10.10
N ASP A 37 4.39 -5.91 -9.42
CA ASP A 37 3.73 -7.22 -9.35
C ASP A 37 2.24 -7.15 -9.76
N MET A 38 1.81 -6.06 -10.40
CA MET A 38 0.40 -5.81 -10.74
C MET A 38 -0.21 -6.85 -11.69
N ASN A 39 0.63 -7.56 -12.43
CA ASN A 39 0.22 -8.68 -13.26
C ASN A 39 -0.38 -9.85 -12.45
N ALA A 40 -0.15 -9.90 -11.14
CA ALA A 40 -0.82 -10.85 -10.24
C ALA A 40 -2.36 -10.75 -10.31
N LEU A 41 -2.90 -9.57 -10.64
CA LEU A 41 -4.33 -9.38 -10.83
C LEU A 41 -4.85 -9.86 -12.19
N TRP A 42 -3.97 -10.27 -13.08
CA TRP A 42 -4.34 -10.72 -14.44
C TRP A 42 -4.79 -12.19 -14.48
N ASN A 43 -5.08 -12.79 -13.37
CA ASN A 43 -5.62 -14.15 -13.32
C ASN A 43 -7.14 -14.14 -13.16
N GLY A 44 -7.80 -15.23 -13.57
CA GLY A 44 -9.24 -15.39 -13.49
C GLY A 44 -9.76 -15.84 -12.11
N ASN A 45 -8.90 -15.91 -11.09
CA ASN A 45 -9.23 -16.44 -9.76
C ASN A 45 -9.37 -15.32 -8.70
N LEU A 46 -9.74 -14.13 -9.12
CA LEU A 46 -10.04 -13.02 -8.20
C LEU A 46 -11.47 -13.17 -7.69
N HIS A 47 -11.62 -13.23 -6.38
CA HIS A 47 -12.92 -13.40 -5.73
C HIS A 47 -13.27 -12.15 -4.90
N ASN A 48 -14.55 -12.02 -4.59
CA ASN A 48 -15.09 -10.89 -3.80
C ASN A 48 -14.63 -10.87 -2.33
N ASN A 49 -13.88 -11.89 -1.89
CA ASN A 49 -13.23 -11.94 -0.57
C ASN A 49 -11.93 -11.15 -0.48
N LEU A 50 -11.56 -10.42 -1.54
CA LEU A 50 -10.31 -9.68 -1.62
C LEU A 50 -10.53 -8.18 -1.38
N ARG A 51 -9.69 -7.60 -0.54
CA ARG A 51 -9.64 -6.18 -0.20
C ARG A 51 -8.21 -5.69 -0.32
N ILE A 52 -7.93 -4.81 -1.30
CA ILE A 52 -6.60 -4.23 -1.49
C ILE A 52 -6.62 -2.76 -1.08
N LEU A 53 -5.77 -2.38 -0.13
CA LEU A 53 -5.46 -1.01 0.22
C LEU A 53 -4.06 -0.70 -0.31
N LEU A 54 -4.01 0.15 -1.32
CA LEU A 54 -2.79 0.63 -1.95
C LEU A 54 -2.41 1.98 -1.34
N LEU A 55 -1.22 2.08 -0.74
CA LEU A 55 -0.63 3.35 -0.32
C LEU A 55 0.20 3.89 -1.48
N ASN A 56 -0.29 4.95 -2.12
CA ASN A 56 0.36 5.56 -3.27
C ASN A 56 0.90 6.95 -2.90
N ASN A 57 2.19 6.99 -2.58
CA ASN A 57 2.93 8.24 -2.38
C ASN A 57 3.81 8.62 -3.61
N GLY A 58 3.70 7.87 -4.69
CA GLY A 58 4.37 8.12 -5.97
C GLY A 58 5.85 7.76 -5.96
N GLY A 59 6.29 6.74 -5.18
CA GLY A 59 7.65 6.23 -5.26
C GLY A 59 8.21 5.62 -3.97
N GLY A 60 9.47 5.19 -4.02
CA GLY A 60 10.17 4.53 -2.93
C GLY A 60 10.73 5.50 -1.89
N GLU A 61 9.88 6.13 -1.09
CA GLU A 61 10.26 7.19 -0.16
C GLU A 61 11.08 6.72 1.04
N ILE A 62 11.08 5.44 1.34
CA ILE A 62 11.93 4.87 2.38
C ILE A 62 13.42 5.21 2.19
N PHE A 63 13.87 5.41 0.96
CA PHE A 63 15.25 5.79 0.67
C PHE A 63 15.60 7.18 1.20
N GLN A 64 14.63 8.09 1.32
CA GLN A 64 14.85 9.43 1.90
C GLN A 64 15.05 9.39 3.43
N ALA A 65 14.62 8.33 4.07
CA ALA A 65 14.81 8.14 5.51
C ALA A 65 16.18 7.53 5.86
N LEU A 66 16.96 7.06 4.86
CA LEU A 66 18.26 6.44 5.10
C LEU A 66 19.30 7.47 5.49
N PRO A 67 20.07 7.23 6.58
CA PRO A 67 21.15 8.11 6.98
C PRO A 67 22.23 8.24 5.88
N GLY A 68 22.60 9.48 5.57
CA GLY A 68 23.66 9.77 4.59
C GLY A 68 23.21 9.71 3.13
N PHE A 69 21.98 9.34 2.84
CA PHE A 69 21.44 9.38 1.47
C PHE A 69 21.16 10.81 1.03
N LYS A 70 21.81 11.24 -0.06
CA LYS A 70 21.61 12.59 -0.61
C LYS A 70 20.62 12.53 -1.77
N MET A 71 19.49 13.22 -1.60
CA MET A 71 18.51 13.37 -2.66
C MET A 71 19.00 14.36 -3.71
N ASN A 72 18.94 13.97 -4.98
CA ASN A 72 19.13 14.79 -6.15
C ASN A 72 18.24 14.28 -7.28
N GLU A 73 18.18 14.97 -8.40
CA GLU A 73 17.31 14.61 -9.52
C GLU A 73 17.52 13.16 -10.02
N ARG A 74 18.77 12.70 -10.06
CA ARG A 74 19.09 11.31 -10.47
C ARG A 74 18.60 10.29 -9.46
N THR A 75 18.76 10.56 -8.17
CA THR A 75 18.27 9.66 -7.11
C THR A 75 16.75 9.63 -7.07
N HIS A 76 16.06 10.74 -7.27
CA HIS A 76 14.61 10.78 -7.42
C HIS A 76 14.14 9.91 -8.59
N ARG A 77 14.80 10.03 -9.72
CA ARG A 77 14.39 9.32 -10.94
C ARG A 77 14.69 7.82 -10.89
N TYR A 78 15.88 7.43 -10.42
CA TYR A 78 16.38 6.07 -10.60
C TYR A 78 16.40 5.24 -9.31
N VAL A 79 16.40 5.85 -8.15
CA VAL A 79 16.43 5.14 -6.86
C VAL A 79 15.05 5.12 -6.22
N THR A 80 14.40 6.28 -6.13
CA THR A 80 13.03 6.31 -5.58
C THR A 80 11.96 5.95 -6.61
N ALA A 81 12.32 5.82 -7.89
CA ALA A 81 11.41 5.49 -8.98
C ALA A 81 10.13 6.34 -8.96
N SER A 82 10.32 7.66 -8.74
CA SER A 82 9.18 8.60 -8.62
C SER A 82 8.26 8.57 -9.84
N HIS A 83 6.96 8.52 -9.59
CA HIS A 83 5.91 8.42 -10.61
C HIS A 83 4.64 9.19 -10.22
N GLN A 84 3.69 9.26 -11.15
CA GLN A 84 2.35 9.81 -10.96
C GLN A 84 1.29 8.82 -11.46
N THR A 85 1.59 7.53 -11.34
CA THR A 85 0.74 6.46 -11.84
C THR A 85 -0.36 6.15 -10.83
N SER A 86 -1.60 6.02 -11.29
CA SER A 86 -2.73 5.48 -10.52
C SER A 86 -2.99 4.02 -10.91
N ALA A 87 -3.48 3.25 -9.98
CA ALA A 87 -3.92 1.87 -10.20
C ALA A 87 -5.35 1.78 -10.74
N GLU A 88 -6.10 2.88 -10.83
CA GLU A 88 -7.53 2.94 -11.18
C GLU A 88 -7.87 2.13 -12.43
N GLY A 89 -7.19 2.43 -13.54
CA GLY A 89 -7.48 1.79 -14.82
C GLY A 89 -7.26 0.28 -14.78
N TRP A 90 -6.19 -0.17 -14.13
CA TRP A 90 -5.89 -1.59 -13.99
C TRP A 90 -6.86 -2.30 -13.04
N ALA A 91 -7.13 -1.72 -11.88
CA ALA A 91 -8.04 -2.30 -10.90
C ALA A 91 -9.47 -2.42 -11.48
N THR A 92 -9.96 -1.37 -12.13
CA THR A 92 -11.29 -1.34 -12.75
C THR A 92 -11.41 -2.38 -13.87
N GLU A 93 -10.40 -2.48 -14.73
CA GLU A 93 -10.38 -3.47 -15.82
C GLU A 93 -10.35 -4.91 -15.28
N ARG A 94 -9.77 -5.13 -14.10
CA ARG A 94 -9.75 -6.44 -13.44
C ARG A 94 -10.99 -6.72 -12.59
N GLY A 95 -12.03 -5.88 -12.64
CA GLY A 95 -13.32 -6.10 -12.01
C GLY A 95 -13.39 -5.69 -10.54
N PHE A 96 -12.45 -4.89 -10.05
CA PHE A 96 -12.53 -4.34 -8.71
C PHE A 96 -13.52 -3.15 -8.65
N SER A 97 -14.24 -3.05 -7.54
CA SER A 97 -14.85 -1.78 -7.14
C SER A 97 -13.75 -0.88 -6.58
N TYR A 98 -13.39 0.14 -7.36
CA TYR A 98 -12.28 1.05 -7.05
C TYR A 98 -12.76 2.30 -6.30
N SER A 99 -11.96 2.76 -5.34
CA SER A 99 -12.13 4.05 -4.66
C SER A 99 -10.79 4.75 -4.49
N ALA A 100 -10.73 6.03 -4.87
CA ALA A 100 -9.61 6.93 -4.60
C ALA A 100 -9.85 7.70 -3.30
N VAL A 101 -8.78 7.91 -2.52
CA VAL A 101 -8.81 8.61 -1.24
C VAL A 101 -7.64 9.59 -1.19
N HIS A 102 -7.93 10.87 -0.97
CA HIS A 102 -6.94 11.95 -0.98
C HIS A 102 -6.81 12.69 0.36
N ASN A 103 -7.68 12.41 1.32
CA ASN A 103 -7.67 13.04 2.64
C ASN A 103 -8.29 12.14 3.72
N ALA A 104 -8.16 12.55 4.97
CA ALA A 104 -8.61 11.79 6.13
C ALA A 104 -10.14 11.61 6.20
N GLU A 105 -10.91 12.57 5.70
CA GLU A 105 -12.38 12.49 5.70
C GLU A 105 -12.86 11.45 4.69
N GLU A 106 -12.30 11.45 3.49
CA GLU A 106 -12.56 10.44 2.46
C GLU A 106 -12.12 9.05 2.95
N LEU A 107 -10.96 8.95 3.63
CA LEU A 107 -10.50 7.70 4.21
C LEU A 107 -11.50 7.15 5.23
N ALA A 108 -11.96 7.99 6.16
CA ALA A 108 -12.92 7.58 7.18
C ALA A 108 -14.24 7.08 6.57
N ALA A 109 -14.73 7.76 5.53
CA ALA A 109 -15.93 7.36 4.80
C ALA A 109 -15.75 6.03 4.06
N ALA A 110 -14.62 5.87 3.33
CA ALA A 110 -14.34 4.67 2.55
C ALA A 110 -14.06 3.44 3.42
N MET A 111 -13.41 3.61 4.57
CA MET A 111 -13.06 2.52 5.49
C MET A 111 -14.28 1.76 6.01
N SER A 112 -15.41 2.40 6.20
CA SER A 112 -16.63 1.74 6.65
C SER A 112 -17.07 0.64 5.68
N ALA A 113 -17.14 0.91 4.39
CA ALA A 113 -17.47 -0.07 3.37
C ALA A 113 -16.34 -1.09 3.15
N PHE A 114 -15.07 -0.60 3.19
CA PHE A 114 -13.90 -1.44 2.94
C PHE A 114 -13.71 -2.52 4.01
N THR A 115 -14.03 -2.24 5.27
CA THR A 115 -13.86 -3.18 6.40
C THR A 115 -15.11 -3.97 6.73
N GLN A 116 -16.23 -3.71 6.07
CA GLN A 116 -17.49 -4.42 6.34
C GLN A 116 -17.36 -5.91 6.07
N THR A 117 -17.78 -6.73 7.02
CA THR A 117 -17.70 -8.21 6.97
C THR A 117 -19.06 -8.90 6.86
N GLU A 118 -20.14 -8.22 7.24
CA GLU A 118 -21.48 -8.83 7.36
C GLU A 118 -22.19 -9.03 6.00
N GLN A 119 -21.87 -8.17 5.03
CA GLN A 119 -22.41 -8.30 3.69
C GLN A 119 -21.25 -8.41 2.70
N PRO A 120 -21.09 -9.57 2.03
CA PRO A 120 -20.06 -9.70 1.01
C PRO A 120 -20.33 -8.71 -0.13
N SER A 121 -19.30 -7.99 -0.52
CA SER A 121 -19.33 -7.15 -1.72
C SER A 121 -19.53 -8.04 -2.95
N GLU A 122 -20.23 -7.54 -3.96
CA GLU A 122 -20.39 -8.24 -5.23
C GLU A 122 -19.05 -8.39 -5.96
N HIS A 123 -18.19 -7.40 -5.83
CA HIS A 123 -16.85 -7.34 -6.43
C HIS A 123 -15.75 -7.27 -5.36
N PRO A 124 -14.51 -7.67 -5.67
CA PRO A 124 -13.36 -7.36 -4.82
C PRO A 124 -13.20 -5.84 -4.71
N LEU A 125 -12.72 -5.34 -3.56
CA LEU A 125 -12.56 -3.91 -3.34
C LEU A 125 -11.10 -3.49 -3.47
N PHE A 126 -10.90 -2.34 -4.11
CA PHE A 126 -9.60 -1.69 -4.24
C PHE A 126 -9.68 -0.25 -3.77
N MET A 127 -8.95 0.08 -2.73
CA MET A 127 -8.84 1.44 -2.21
C MET A 127 -7.42 1.95 -2.46
N GLU A 128 -7.29 3.02 -3.24
CA GLU A 128 -6.01 3.70 -3.46
C GLU A 128 -5.97 4.98 -2.63
N VAL A 129 -5.04 5.02 -1.66
CA VAL A 129 -4.85 6.14 -0.75
C VAL A 129 -3.63 6.92 -1.22
N PHE A 130 -3.87 8.14 -1.70
CA PHE A 130 -2.82 9.05 -2.12
C PHE A 130 -2.30 9.84 -0.93
N THR A 131 -0.98 9.79 -0.70
CA THR A 131 -0.31 10.52 0.38
C THR A 131 0.76 11.46 -0.16
N ASP A 132 1.19 12.42 0.67
CA ASP A 132 2.27 13.33 0.32
C ASP A 132 3.62 12.77 0.78
N LYS A 133 4.56 12.66 -0.14
CA LYS A 133 5.92 12.13 0.09
C LYS A 133 6.67 12.80 1.22
N ALA A 134 6.64 14.13 1.25
CA ALA A 134 7.42 14.89 2.23
C ALA A 134 6.82 14.70 3.63
N GLU A 135 5.51 14.68 3.70
CA GLU A 135 4.78 14.46 4.95
C GLU A 135 4.97 13.04 5.47
N ASP A 136 4.92 12.02 4.61
CA ASP A 136 5.17 10.62 4.98
C ASP A 136 6.57 10.45 5.59
N VAL A 137 7.59 11.04 4.96
CA VAL A 137 8.98 11.00 5.47
C VAL A 137 9.10 11.73 6.81
N ARG A 138 8.42 12.87 6.97
CA ARG A 138 8.40 13.64 8.22
C ARG A 138 7.78 12.83 9.35
N LEU A 139 6.60 12.28 9.11
CA LEU A 139 5.87 11.47 10.09
C LEU A 139 6.64 10.21 10.50
N LEU A 140 7.27 9.53 9.54
CA LEU A 140 8.08 8.35 9.81
C LEU A 140 9.29 8.67 10.70
N LYS A 141 10.00 9.77 10.43
CA LYS A 141 11.12 10.23 11.25
C LYS A 141 10.67 10.59 12.67
N GLU A 142 9.56 11.28 12.81
CA GLU A 142 8.97 11.64 14.09
C GLU A 142 8.57 10.39 14.90
N TYR A 143 7.94 9.43 14.28
CA TYR A 143 7.58 8.15 14.88
C TYR A 143 8.82 7.41 15.44
N TYR A 144 9.87 7.28 14.66
CA TYR A 144 11.10 6.65 15.12
C TYR A 144 11.80 7.44 16.24
N HIS A 145 11.72 8.77 16.22
CA HIS A 145 12.25 9.60 17.31
C HIS A 145 11.47 9.36 18.62
N GLN A 146 10.16 9.29 18.55
CA GLN A 146 9.30 9.00 19.72
C GLN A 146 9.58 7.61 20.28
N LEU A 147 9.74 6.58 19.43
CA LEU A 147 10.09 5.23 19.87
C LEU A 147 11.44 5.18 20.62
N LYS A 148 12.46 5.88 20.14
CA LYS A 148 13.76 5.94 20.83
C LYS A 148 13.64 6.57 22.22
N ASN A 149 12.88 7.65 22.34
CA ASN A 149 12.67 8.32 23.62
C ASN A 149 11.89 7.46 24.62
N SER A 150 10.87 6.75 24.15
CA SER A 150 10.08 5.81 24.99
C SER A 150 10.91 4.64 25.50
N SER A 151 11.80 4.11 24.66
CA SER A 151 12.69 2.99 25.04
C SER A 151 13.76 3.41 26.06
N GLN A 152 14.19 4.66 26.07
CA GLN A 152 15.13 5.19 27.07
C GLN A 152 14.46 5.44 28.42
N ALA A 153 13.18 5.77 28.44
CA ALA A 153 12.41 6.00 29.66
C ALA A 153 12.07 4.71 30.42
N GLN A 154 12.13 3.54 29.79
CA GLN A 154 11.89 2.23 30.43
C GLN A 154 13.14 1.59 31.02
N ASN A 155 14.30 2.18 30.83
CA ASN A 155 15.58 1.67 31.35
C ASN A 155 16.12 2.50 32.53
N ILE A 156 15.29 3.26 33.21
CA ILE A 156 15.51 3.94 34.48
C ILE A 156 14.54 3.37 35.52
#